data_10160d54278c60871486458966d9030d
#
_entry.id   10160d54278c60871486458966d9030d
#
_cell.length_a   1.000
_cell.length_b   1.000
_cell.length_c   1.000
_cell.angle_alpha   90.00
_cell.angle_beta   90.00
_cell.angle_gamma   90.00
#
_symmetry.space_group_name_H-M   'P 1'
#
loop_
_entity.id
_entity.type
_entity.pdbx_description
1 polymer ?
#
loop_
_entity_poly.entity_id
_entity_poly.type
_entity_poly.pdbx_seq_one_letter_code
_entity_poly.pdbx_strand_id
1 'polypeptide(L)'
;VGVGEFRRKSSGLRTTFDRFVSEARGLSGWTVPRPVGHPIPAYSDAEGGHGDGRGSRFVNGRAALVGDAGHLVDPLFGEGIYYAVRSGQLAARSILGNVHDPRESLAAYEAALERDILPDFRVTARIARVIYAFPRLGFRLLRRYQDVVQSYFEVLQGRTTAVQFLPDAKKRLKASVNDLLLEALHLR
;
A
#
# COMPACT_ATOMS: atom_id res chain seq x y z
N VAL A 1 -11.00 16.00 -4.54
CA VAL A 1 -11.12 15.46 -3.17
C VAL A 1 -11.86 14.15 -3.21
N GLY A 2 -11.58 13.25 -2.28
CA GLY A 2 -12.21 11.95 -2.20
C GLY A 2 -12.12 11.36 -0.80
N VAL A 3 -12.89 10.31 -0.56
CA VAL A 3 -12.81 9.47 0.62
C VAL A 3 -12.68 8.02 0.17
N GLY A 4 -11.88 7.24 0.88
CA GLY A 4 -11.66 5.83 0.61
C GLY A 4 -11.87 4.98 1.86
N GLU A 5 -12.17 3.70 1.67
CA GLU A 5 -12.34 2.74 2.75
C GLU A 5 -11.62 1.44 2.40
N PHE A 6 -10.80 0.93 3.32
CA PHE A 6 -10.11 -0.35 3.17
C PHE A 6 -10.97 -1.51 3.68
N ARG A 7 -12.07 -1.80 2.98
CA ARG A 7 -12.99 -2.91 3.30
C ARG A 7 -13.47 -3.61 2.04
N ARG A 8 -13.69 -4.91 2.12
CA ARG A 8 -14.23 -5.70 0.98
C ARG A 8 -15.65 -5.28 0.58
N LYS A 9 -16.45 -4.79 1.51
CA LYS A 9 -17.80 -4.26 1.25
C LYS A 9 -17.91 -2.91 1.95
N SER A 10 -17.97 -1.87 1.17
CA SER A 10 -18.20 -0.52 1.66
C SER A 10 -19.70 -0.27 1.81
N SER A 11 -20.10 0.26 2.97
CA SER A 11 -21.43 0.80 3.19
C SER A 11 -21.30 2.21 3.75
N GLY A 12 -21.95 3.18 3.10
CA GLY A 12 -21.99 4.56 3.61
C GLY A 12 -20.84 5.47 3.14
N LEU A 13 -20.00 5.06 2.16
CA LEU A 13 -18.98 5.95 1.57
C LEU A 13 -19.57 7.26 1.05
N ARG A 14 -20.74 7.22 0.44
CA ARG A 14 -21.43 8.42 -0.03
C ARG A 14 -21.76 9.37 1.11
N THR A 15 -22.35 8.89 2.19
CA THR A 15 -22.65 9.69 3.37
C THR A 15 -21.39 10.25 4.02
N THR A 16 -20.31 9.46 4.06
CA THR A 16 -18.99 9.92 4.57
C THR A 16 -18.42 11.01 3.69
N PHE A 17 -18.53 10.87 2.37
CA PHE A 17 -18.09 11.90 1.42
C PHE A 17 -18.89 13.19 1.56
N ASP A 18 -20.22 13.10 1.61
CA ASP A 18 -21.10 14.26 1.74
C ASP A 18 -20.83 15.02 3.05
N ARG A 19 -20.64 14.29 4.17
CA ARG A 19 -20.21 14.88 5.45
C ARG A 19 -18.84 15.53 5.36
N PHE A 20 -17.84 14.85 4.79
CA PHE A 20 -16.50 15.41 4.60
C PHE A 20 -16.53 16.72 3.82
N VAL A 21 -17.30 16.77 2.73
CA VAL A 21 -17.42 17.97 1.91
C VAL A 21 -18.09 19.11 2.69
N SER A 22 -19.14 18.82 3.47
CA SER A 22 -19.85 19.83 4.27
C SER A 22 -19.01 20.39 5.43
N GLU A 23 -18.12 19.59 6.00
CA GLU A 23 -17.26 19.98 7.13
C GLU A 23 -15.93 20.62 6.71
N ALA A 24 -15.48 20.38 5.48
CA ALA A 24 -14.18 20.86 4.99
C ALA A 24 -14.23 22.36 4.68
N ARG A 25 -13.63 23.18 5.55
CA ARG A 25 -13.66 24.66 5.45
C ARG A 25 -13.21 25.22 4.10
N GLY A 26 -12.28 24.55 3.40
CA GLY A 26 -11.80 24.97 2.08
C GLY A 26 -12.74 24.66 0.92
N LEU A 27 -13.84 23.93 1.16
CA LEU A 27 -14.82 23.53 0.15
C LEU A 27 -16.16 24.26 0.30
N SER A 28 -16.27 25.17 1.24
CA SER A 28 -17.48 25.98 1.45
C SER A 28 -17.78 26.82 0.20
N GLY A 29 -18.99 26.68 -0.35
CA GLY A 29 -19.42 27.38 -1.55
C GLY A 29 -19.04 26.72 -2.88
N TRP A 30 -18.38 25.56 -2.87
CA TRP A 30 -18.06 24.81 -4.10
C TRP A 30 -19.23 23.91 -4.50
N THR A 31 -19.56 23.92 -5.79
CA THR A 31 -20.46 22.91 -6.37
C THR A 31 -19.65 21.63 -6.57
N VAL A 32 -19.91 20.61 -5.74
CA VAL A 32 -19.21 19.33 -5.84
C VAL A 32 -19.88 18.47 -6.93
N PRO A 33 -19.13 18.04 -7.96
CA PRO A 33 -19.66 17.14 -8.97
C PRO A 33 -20.15 15.83 -8.35
N ARG A 34 -21.04 15.12 -9.06
CA ARG A 34 -21.50 13.79 -8.61
C ARG A 34 -20.27 12.89 -8.40
N PRO A 35 -20.06 12.35 -7.18
CA PRO A 35 -18.92 11.49 -6.92
C PRO A 35 -19.01 10.18 -7.69
N VAL A 36 -17.89 9.74 -8.22
CA VAL A 36 -17.71 8.44 -8.87
C VAL A 36 -16.88 7.57 -7.95
N GLY A 37 -17.34 6.36 -7.64
CA GLY A 37 -16.61 5.38 -6.86
C GLY A 37 -15.92 4.36 -7.75
N HIS A 38 -14.70 3.99 -7.39
CA HIS A 38 -13.95 2.93 -8.02
C HIS A 38 -13.20 2.10 -6.96
N PRO A 39 -13.18 0.76 -7.03
CA PRO A 39 -12.32 -0.05 -6.18
C PRO A 39 -10.86 0.15 -6.55
N ILE A 40 -10.01 0.32 -5.52
CA ILE A 40 -8.55 0.36 -5.70
C ILE A 40 -8.00 -1.03 -5.38
N PRO A 41 -7.32 -1.70 -6.31
CA PRO A 41 -6.82 -3.07 -6.15
C PRO A 41 -5.50 -3.06 -5.34
N ALA A 42 -5.60 -2.84 -4.03
CA ALA A 42 -4.45 -2.87 -3.15
C ALA A 42 -3.85 -4.28 -3.07
N TYR A 43 -2.52 -4.35 -2.97
CA TYR A 43 -1.80 -5.61 -2.84
C TYR A 43 -2.27 -6.41 -1.61
N SER A 44 -2.47 -7.71 -1.79
CA SER A 44 -2.85 -8.64 -0.72
C SER A 44 -2.04 -9.93 -0.83
N ASP A 45 -1.40 -10.34 0.26
CA ASP A 45 -0.73 -11.65 0.33
C ASP A 45 -1.71 -12.83 0.14
N ALA A 46 -2.97 -12.66 0.56
CA ALA A 46 -4.01 -13.69 0.45
C ALA A 46 -4.47 -13.91 -0.99
N GLU A 47 -4.39 -12.87 -1.83
CA GLU A 47 -4.72 -12.92 -3.25
C GLU A 47 -3.47 -13.10 -4.12
N GLY A 48 -2.29 -12.91 -3.55
CA GLY A 48 -0.99 -12.98 -4.19
C GLY A 48 -0.25 -14.31 -4.01
N GLY A 49 -0.73 -15.15 -3.14
CA GLY A 49 -0.28 -16.55 -3.12
C GLY A 49 -0.83 -17.24 -4.37
N HIS A 50 0.01 -17.98 -5.04
CA HIS A 50 -0.34 -18.88 -6.13
C HIS A 50 -1.56 -19.72 -5.73
N GLY A 51 -2.76 -19.25 -6.06
CA GLY A 51 -4.01 -19.83 -5.55
C GLY A 51 -4.27 -21.27 -6.00
N ASP A 52 -3.48 -21.79 -6.94
CA ASP A 52 -3.62 -23.14 -7.45
C ASP A 52 -2.33 -23.75 -8.03
N GLY A 53 -1.17 -23.13 -7.78
CA GLY A 53 0.12 -23.64 -8.27
C GLY A 53 0.32 -23.56 -9.80
N ARG A 54 -0.52 -22.85 -10.54
CA ARG A 54 -0.56 -22.92 -12.02
C ARG A 54 -0.02 -21.70 -12.74
N GLY A 55 0.74 -20.82 -12.13
CA GLY A 55 1.38 -19.75 -12.86
C GLY A 55 1.62 -18.48 -12.07
N SER A 56 2.28 -17.56 -12.72
CA SER A 56 2.55 -16.24 -12.21
C SER A 56 1.26 -15.40 -12.10
N ARG A 57 1.20 -14.59 -11.08
CA ARG A 57 0.16 -13.56 -10.90
C ARG A 57 0.32 -12.40 -11.88
N PHE A 58 1.54 -12.10 -12.30
CA PHE A 58 1.88 -10.89 -13.04
C PHE A 58 2.06 -11.13 -14.52
N VAL A 59 2.26 -12.39 -14.92
CA VAL A 59 2.49 -12.74 -16.32
C VAL A 59 1.67 -13.96 -16.74
N ASN A 60 1.18 -13.95 -17.96
CA ASN A 60 0.48 -15.09 -18.57
C ASN A 60 0.69 -15.10 -20.09
N GLY A 61 1.29 -16.18 -20.59
CA GLY A 61 1.58 -16.34 -22.01
C GLY A 61 2.51 -15.25 -22.53
N ARG A 62 1.96 -14.24 -23.18
CA ARG A 62 2.68 -13.07 -23.74
C ARG A 62 2.23 -11.75 -23.13
N ALA A 63 1.48 -11.79 -22.04
CA ALA A 63 0.95 -10.62 -21.34
C ALA A 63 1.63 -10.43 -20.00
N ALA A 64 1.89 -9.17 -19.65
CA ALA A 64 2.35 -8.74 -18.33
C ALA A 64 1.38 -7.70 -17.76
N LEU A 65 1.07 -7.82 -16.47
CA LEU A 65 0.24 -6.86 -15.75
C LEU A 65 1.15 -5.85 -15.03
N VAL A 66 0.83 -4.56 -15.17
CA VAL A 66 1.54 -3.45 -14.53
C VAL A 66 0.58 -2.58 -13.72
N GLY A 67 1.08 -1.88 -12.74
CA GLY A 67 0.28 -0.98 -11.90
C GLY A 67 -0.94 -1.66 -11.30
N ASP A 68 -2.07 -0.96 -11.33
CA ASP A 68 -3.35 -1.42 -10.77
C ASP A 68 -3.83 -2.75 -11.35
N ALA A 69 -3.59 -2.99 -12.64
CA ALA A 69 -3.93 -4.26 -13.27
C ALA A 69 -3.20 -5.46 -12.64
N GLY A 70 -1.98 -5.24 -12.11
CA GLY A 70 -1.21 -6.23 -11.35
C GLY A 70 -1.44 -6.16 -9.84
N HIS A 71 -2.41 -5.37 -9.36
CA HIS A 71 -2.60 -5.10 -7.93
C HIS A 71 -1.34 -4.52 -7.26
N LEU A 72 -0.57 -3.72 -8.02
CA LEU A 72 0.66 -3.09 -7.54
C LEU A 72 0.34 -1.73 -6.93
N VAL A 73 -0.50 -1.75 -5.90
CA VAL A 73 -0.89 -0.60 -5.09
C VAL A 73 -0.52 -0.87 -3.64
N ASP A 74 0.13 0.09 -2.99
CA ASP A 74 0.54 -0.04 -1.59
C ASP A 74 -0.66 -0.31 -0.68
N PRO A 75 -0.63 -1.37 0.14
CA PRO A 75 -1.77 -1.76 0.96
C PRO A 75 -1.97 -0.89 2.20
N LEU A 76 -0.99 -0.05 2.57
CA LEU A 76 -1.06 0.76 3.78
C LEU A 76 -1.75 2.10 3.54
N PHE A 77 -1.41 2.81 2.46
CA PHE A 77 -1.98 4.11 2.14
C PHE A 77 -2.69 4.17 0.78
N GLY A 78 -2.67 3.10 0.01
CA GLY A 78 -3.30 3.06 -1.31
C GLY A 78 -2.52 3.83 -2.37
N GLU A 79 -1.20 4.02 -2.19
CA GLU A 79 -0.35 4.64 -3.20
C GLU A 79 -0.15 3.68 -4.37
N GLY A 80 -0.52 4.13 -5.58
CA GLY A 80 -0.44 3.33 -6.79
C GLY A 80 0.34 4.01 -7.92
N ILE A 81 0.43 5.35 -7.93
CA ILE A 81 1.02 6.10 -9.06
C ILE A 81 2.51 5.78 -9.22
N TYR A 82 3.27 5.85 -8.14
CA TYR A 82 4.69 5.49 -8.16
C TYR A 82 4.90 4.06 -8.64
N TYR A 83 4.14 3.11 -8.10
CA TYR A 83 4.27 1.70 -8.44
C TYR A 83 3.79 1.37 -9.85
N ALA A 84 2.79 2.09 -10.37
CA ALA A 84 2.37 1.96 -11.77
C ALA A 84 3.49 2.39 -12.73
N VAL A 85 4.13 3.54 -12.48
CA VAL A 85 5.28 4.00 -13.26
C VAL A 85 6.47 3.06 -13.10
N ARG A 86 6.79 2.64 -11.88
CA ARG A 86 7.94 1.78 -11.60
C ARG A 86 7.78 0.40 -12.23
N SER A 87 6.63 -0.24 -12.11
CA SER A 87 6.37 -1.54 -12.73
C SER A 87 6.39 -1.46 -14.26
N GLY A 88 5.86 -0.39 -14.85
CA GLY A 88 5.97 -0.13 -16.29
C GLY A 88 7.43 0.00 -16.75
N GLN A 89 8.28 0.70 -15.99
CA GLN A 89 9.72 0.80 -16.29
C GLN A 89 10.42 -0.56 -16.18
N LEU A 90 10.08 -1.38 -15.17
CA LEU A 90 10.64 -2.73 -15.02
C LEU A 90 10.23 -3.62 -16.20
N ALA A 91 8.95 -3.61 -16.60
CA ALA A 91 8.46 -4.34 -17.75
C ALA A 91 9.18 -3.92 -19.04
N ALA A 92 9.29 -2.63 -19.30
CA ALA A 92 9.98 -2.10 -20.47
C ALA A 92 11.45 -2.53 -20.51
N ARG A 93 12.18 -2.42 -19.40
CA ARG A 93 13.59 -2.86 -19.32
C ARG A 93 13.74 -4.36 -19.57
N SER A 94 12.86 -5.18 -19.01
CA SER A 94 12.87 -6.63 -19.18
C SER A 94 12.61 -7.03 -20.63
N ILE A 95 11.68 -6.35 -21.30
CA ILE A 95 11.38 -6.58 -22.73
C ILE A 95 12.56 -6.15 -23.60
N LEU A 96 13.13 -4.97 -23.36
CA LEU A 96 14.25 -4.46 -24.14
C LEU A 96 15.53 -5.29 -23.95
N GLY A 97 15.74 -5.86 -22.77
CA GLY A 97 16.87 -6.73 -22.47
C GLY A 97 16.77 -8.11 -23.11
N ASN A 98 15.57 -8.57 -23.47
CA ASN A 98 15.29 -9.92 -23.96
C ASN A 98 14.34 -9.89 -25.17
N VAL A 99 14.56 -8.99 -26.12
CA VAL A 99 13.66 -8.72 -27.25
C VAL A 99 13.35 -9.97 -28.10
N HIS A 100 14.28 -10.90 -28.16
CA HIS A 100 14.14 -12.11 -29.02
C HIS A 100 13.45 -13.27 -28.29
N ASP A 101 13.30 -13.22 -26.96
CA ASP A 101 12.60 -14.24 -26.18
C ASP A 101 11.54 -13.62 -25.25
N PRO A 102 10.26 -13.65 -25.66
CA PRO A 102 9.17 -13.14 -24.82
C PRO A 102 9.03 -13.86 -23.47
N ARG A 103 9.39 -15.14 -23.37
CA ARG A 103 9.29 -15.88 -22.11
C ARG A 103 10.37 -15.43 -21.14
N GLU A 104 11.59 -15.24 -21.63
CA GLU A 104 12.69 -14.70 -20.84
C GLU A 104 12.42 -13.26 -20.39
N SER A 105 11.85 -12.42 -21.28
CA SER A 105 11.40 -11.08 -20.96
C SER A 105 10.41 -11.06 -19.80
N LEU A 106 9.42 -11.94 -19.80
CA LEU A 106 8.39 -12.00 -18.76
C LEU A 106 8.95 -12.58 -17.46
N ALA A 107 9.81 -13.59 -17.51
CA ALA A 107 10.50 -14.11 -16.33
C ALA A 107 11.41 -13.05 -15.68
N ALA A 108 12.12 -12.28 -16.48
CA ALA A 108 12.95 -11.17 -16.01
C ALA A 108 12.11 -10.06 -15.34
N TYR A 109 10.91 -9.78 -15.88
CA TYR A 109 9.98 -8.83 -15.27
C TYR A 109 9.49 -9.30 -13.90
N GLU A 110 9.07 -10.57 -13.76
CA GLU A 110 8.68 -11.12 -12.46
C GLU A 110 9.80 -11.07 -11.43
N ALA A 111 11.00 -11.48 -11.83
CA ALA A 111 12.19 -11.40 -10.98
C ALA A 111 12.48 -9.96 -10.54
N ALA A 112 12.23 -8.97 -11.42
CA ALA A 112 12.38 -7.57 -11.09
C ALA A 112 11.32 -7.08 -10.09
N LEU A 113 10.05 -7.51 -10.21
CA LEU A 113 9.00 -7.22 -9.23
C LEU A 113 9.33 -7.82 -7.87
N GLU A 114 9.76 -9.09 -7.84
CA GLU A 114 10.15 -9.80 -6.61
C GLU A 114 11.34 -9.16 -5.91
N ARG A 115 12.23 -8.52 -6.64
CA ARG A 115 13.39 -7.84 -6.08
C ARG A 115 13.07 -6.42 -5.62
N ASP A 116 12.32 -5.65 -6.41
CA ASP A 116 12.25 -4.18 -6.29
C ASP A 116 10.94 -3.66 -5.66
N ILE A 117 9.83 -4.43 -5.66
CA ILE A 117 8.52 -3.96 -5.22
C ILE A 117 7.90 -4.88 -4.16
N LEU A 118 7.81 -6.17 -4.43
CA LEU A 118 7.03 -7.08 -3.60
C LEU A 118 7.55 -7.26 -2.15
N PRO A 119 8.85 -7.17 -1.85
CA PRO A 119 9.32 -7.21 -0.47
C PRO A 119 8.73 -6.09 0.39
N ASP A 120 8.67 -4.87 -0.15
CA ASP A 120 8.08 -3.73 0.54
C ASP A 120 6.56 -3.91 0.73
N PHE A 121 5.85 -4.39 -0.28
CA PHE A 121 4.42 -4.66 -0.20
C PHE A 121 4.07 -5.72 0.85
N ARG A 122 4.87 -6.78 0.97
CA ARG A 122 4.68 -7.79 2.03
C ARG A 122 4.84 -7.19 3.43
N VAL A 123 5.76 -6.26 3.59
CA VAL A 123 5.96 -5.54 4.85
C VAL A 123 4.78 -4.61 5.14
N THR A 124 4.41 -3.75 4.19
CA THR A 124 3.32 -2.78 4.36
C THR A 124 1.96 -3.45 4.51
N ALA A 125 1.73 -4.60 3.84
CA ALA A 125 0.52 -5.42 4.02
C ALA A 125 0.35 -5.95 5.45
N ARG A 126 1.45 -6.38 6.09
CA ARG A 126 1.42 -6.84 7.48
C ARG A 126 1.12 -5.69 8.44
N ILE A 127 1.73 -4.54 8.22
CA ILE A 127 1.48 -3.31 9.00
C ILE A 127 0.04 -2.86 8.83
N ALA A 128 -0.46 -2.79 7.59
CA ALA A 128 -1.82 -2.41 7.26
C ALA A 128 -2.85 -3.30 7.96
N ARG A 129 -2.62 -4.62 7.96
CA ARG A 129 -3.50 -5.59 8.63
C ARG A 129 -3.66 -5.29 10.12
N VAL A 130 -2.56 -4.94 10.80
CA VAL A 130 -2.60 -4.59 12.23
C VAL A 130 -3.29 -3.24 12.46
N ILE A 131 -2.93 -2.22 11.69
CA ILE A 131 -3.50 -0.87 11.83
C ILE A 131 -5.00 -0.88 11.54
N TYR A 132 -5.44 -1.58 10.52
CA TYR A 132 -6.87 -1.65 10.16
C TYR A 132 -7.70 -2.57 11.06
N ALA A 133 -7.08 -3.56 11.70
CA ALA A 133 -7.72 -4.35 12.75
C ALA A 133 -7.96 -3.52 14.03
N PHE A 134 -7.04 -2.59 14.35
CA PHE A 134 -7.09 -1.76 15.55
C PHE A 134 -6.93 -0.26 15.21
N PRO A 135 -7.89 0.37 14.50
CA PRO A 135 -7.71 1.71 13.93
C PRO A 135 -7.48 2.80 14.99
N ARG A 136 -8.11 2.69 16.18
CA ARG A 136 -7.89 3.67 17.28
C ARG A 136 -6.46 3.61 17.81
N LEU A 137 -5.90 2.41 17.94
CA LEU A 137 -4.50 2.21 18.35
C LEU A 137 -3.56 2.68 17.25
N GLY A 138 -3.81 2.28 16.01
CA GLY A 138 -3.04 2.70 14.85
C GLY A 138 -2.95 4.23 14.74
N PHE A 139 -4.08 4.93 14.86
CA PHE A 139 -4.11 6.39 14.81
C PHE A 139 -3.35 7.05 15.99
N ARG A 140 -3.45 6.48 17.20
CA ARG A 140 -2.70 6.96 18.36
C ARG A 140 -1.19 6.80 18.15
N LEU A 141 -0.75 5.66 17.61
CA LEU A 141 0.65 5.40 17.29
C LEU A 141 1.16 6.36 16.20
N LEU A 142 0.43 6.54 15.12
CA LEU A 142 0.80 7.47 14.05
C LEU A 142 0.93 8.92 14.56
N ARG A 143 0.06 9.35 15.46
CA ARG A 143 0.16 10.69 16.08
C ARG A 143 1.36 10.83 17.02
N ARG A 144 1.73 9.79 17.73
CA ARG A 144 2.84 9.82 18.70
C ARG A 144 4.20 9.73 17.99
N TYR A 145 4.27 9.01 16.88
CA TYR A 145 5.52 8.73 16.15
C TYR A 145 5.49 9.36 14.76
N GLN A 146 5.50 10.70 14.73
CA GLN A 146 5.50 11.44 13.46
C GLN A 146 6.75 11.19 12.62
N ASP A 147 7.89 10.87 13.25
CA ASP A 147 9.11 10.47 12.59
C ASP A 147 8.97 9.14 11.83
N VAL A 148 8.18 8.19 12.36
CA VAL A 148 7.83 6.94 11.66
C VAL A 148 7.00 7.25 10.41
N VAL A 149 6.04 8.16 10.53
CA VAL A 149 5.23 8.62 9.39
C VAL A 149 6.11 9.32 8.35
N GLN A 150 7.00 10.19 8.79
CA GLN A 150 7.93 10.89 7.90
C GLN A 150 8.85 9.92 7.14
N SER A 151 9.41 8.93 7.84
CA SER A 151 10.25 7.90 7.20
C SER A 151 9.45 7.05 6.20
N TYR A 152 8.17 6.83 6.45
CA TYR A 152 7.32 6.15 5.47
C TYR A 152 7.10 6.99 4.21
N PHE A 153 6.99 8.31 4.31
CA PHE A 153 6.95 9.18 3.14
C PHE A 153 8.23 9.10 2.30
N GLU A 154 9.38 8.84 2.91
CA GLU A 154 10.62 8.59 2.16
C GLU A 154 10.56 7.28 1.37
N VAL A 155 9.88 6.25 1.92
CA VAL A 155 9.59 5.01 1.17
C VAL A 155 8.71 5.31 -0.04
N LEU A 156 7.63 6.07 0.13
CA LEU A 156 6.73 6.46 -0.97
C LEU A 156 7.42 7.30 -2.05
N GLN A 157 8.45 8.07 -1.66
CA GLN A 157 9.26 8.84 -2.59
C GLN A 157 10.39 8.02 -3.25
N GLY A 158 10.49 6.73 -2.92
CA GLY A 158 11.53 5.85 -3.44
C GLY A 158 12.95 6.16 -2.92
N ARG A 159 13.08 6.91 -1.83
CA ARG A 159 14.38 7.25 -1.21
C ARG A 159 14.94 6.15 -0.33
N THR A 160 14.06 5.32 0.23
CA THR A 160 14.38 4.15 1.03
C THR A 160 13.35 3.05 0.76
N THR A 161 13.51 1.88 1.38
CA THR A 161 12.57 0.77 1.24
C THR A 161 11.87 0.48 2.57
N ALA A 162 10.67 -0.10 2.52
CA ALA A 162 9.94 -0.50 3.71
C ALA A 162 10.71 -1.59 4.50
N VAL A 163 11.45 -2.43 3.80
CA VAL A 163 12.32 -3.45 4.41
C VAL A 163 13.44 -2.82 5.22
N GLN A 164 14.08 -1.77 4.71
CA GLN A 164 15.16 -1.06 5.42
C GLN A 164 14.65 -0.27 6.63
N PHE A 165 13.49 0.34 6.50
CA PHE A 165 12.84 1.11 7.56
C PHE A 165 12.29 0.26 8.71
N LEU A 166 11.80 -0.97 8.43
CA LEU A 166 11.08 -1.81 9.38
C LEU A 166 11.84 -2.13 10.69
N PRO A 167 13.16 -2.39 10.72
CA PRO A 167 13.88 -2.67 11.96
C PRO A 167 13.82 -1.50 12.95
N ASP A 168 13.99 -0.27 12.48
CA ASP A 168 13.93 0.93 13.32
C ASP A 168 12.51 1.20 13.80
N ALA A 169 11.52 1.05 12.93
CA ALA A 169 10.11 1.17 13.30
C ALA A 169 9.70 0.14 14.36
N LYS A 170 10.14 -1.12 14.22
CA LYS A 170 9.87 -2.18 15.21
C LYS A 170 10.53 -1.89 16.56
N LYS A 171 11.78 -1.41 16.57
CA LYS A 171 12.50 -1.05 17.80
C LYS A 171 11.77 0.06 18.56
N ARG A 172 11.32 1.09 17.86
CA ARG A 172 10.56 2.21 18.43
C ARG A 172 9.19 1.78 18.92
N LEU A 173 8.48 0.96 18.14
CA LEU A 173 7.17 0.43 18.52
C LEU A 173 7.26 -0.46 19.77
N LYS A 174 8.29 -1.30 19.86
CA LYS A 174 8.52 -2.17 21.04
C LYS A 174 8.81 -1.34 22.29
N ALA A 175 9.63 -0.30 22.20
CA ALA A 175 9.88 0.63 23.31
C ALA A 175 8.58 1.28 23.79
N SER A 176 7.74 1.72 22.85
CA SER A 176 6.47 2.35 23.16
C SER A 176 5.42 1.44 23.80
N VAL A 177 5.34 0.19 23.38
CA VAL A 177 4.45 -0.79 24.03
C VAL A 177 4.88 -1.01 25.46
N ASN A 178 6.19 -1.08 25.72
CA ASN A 178 6.72 -1.18 27.07
C ASN A 178 6.38 0.08 27.92
N ASP A 179 6.51 1.28 27.35
CA ASP A 179 6.16 2.53 28.04
C ASP A 179 4.66 2.57 28.37
N LEU A 180 3.79 2.20 27.43
CA LEU A 180 2.34 2.11 27.67
C LEU A 180 1.97 1.05 28.72
N LEU A 181 2.67 -0.06 28.78
CA LEU A 181 2.47 -1.07 29.82
C LEU A 181 2.92 -0.56 31.18
N LEU A 182 4.04 0.14 31.25
CA LEU A 182 4.53 0.76 32.49
C LEU A 182 3.59 1.86 32.99
N GLU A 183 3.09 2.72 32.10
CA GLU A 183 2.07 3.72 32.44
C GLU A 183 0.78 3.06 32.97
N ALA A 184 0.32 1.97 32.35
CA ALA A 184 -0.87 1.24 32.79
C ALA A 184 -0.68 0.54 34.17
N LEU A 185 0.55 0.16 34.50
CA LEU A 185 0.89 -0.45 35.79
C LEU A 185 1.05 0.56 36.91
N HIS A 186 1.41 1.83 36.59
CA HIS A 186 1.54 2.92 37.56
C HIS A 186 0.22 3.63 37.87
N LEU A 187 -0.83 3.37 37.07
CA LEU A 187 -2.20 3.90 37.32
C LEU A 187 -3.07 2.96 38.15
N ARG A 188 -2.51 1.93 38.75
CA ARG A 188 -3.11 1.07 39.75
C ARG A 188 -2.39 1.25 41.10
#